data_73de8eddfbe28e336562bcc08a2a121b
#
_entry.id   73de8eddfbe28e336562bcc08a2a121b
#
_cell.length_a   1.000
_cell.length_b   1.000
_cell.length_c   1.000
_cell.angle_alpha   90.00
_cell.angle_beta   90.00
_cell.angle_gamma   90.00
#
_symmetry.space_group_name_H-M   'P 1'
#
loop_
_entity.id
_entity.type
_entity.pdbx_description
1 polymer ?
#
loop_
_entity_poly.entity_id
_entity_poly.type
_entity_poly.pdbx_seq_one_letter_code
_entity_poly.pdbx_strand_id
1 'polypeptide(L)'
;MKGLHKVIVQNNRLHYEFDIRRNITIIQGNSATGKTTLINMLRQAENLGADSGVDVNCDVPCRVLEGRNWKVILESISKSIIFIDEENVFINTEEFASAVQNSDNYYVLITRENLYDLPYSVEEIYGLHSSGKYQNTRKVYQQMYRIYSDKNILPIKPEKIIVEDSNSGYDFFRSVSEDQNLECESAHGKTKLFDLLQKVDTRQVCVIADGAAIGAEMNRLSAPAAMISRWRSWRTSTPAKSATGRSSAAT
;
A
#
# COMPACT_ATOMS: atom_id res chain seq x y z
N MET A 1 1.43 -15.98 1.97
CA MET A 1 1.35 -15.77 3.44
C MET A 1 0.08 -15.02 3.80
N LYS A 2 -0.49 -15.17 4.99
CA LYS A 2 -1.65 -14.39 5.48
C LYS A 2 -1.40 -14.06 6.95
N GLY A 3 -1.55 -12.80 7.34
CA GLY A 3 -1.42 -12.40 8.73
C GLY A 3 -0.94 -10.97 8.90
N LEU A 4 -0.78 -10.60 10.15
CA LEU A 4 -0.16 -9.38 10.61
C LEU A 4 1.22 -9.75 11.16
N HIS A 5 2.27 -9.20 10.60
CA HIS A 5 3.64 -9.43 11.02
C HIS A 5 4.20 -8.15 11.64
N LYS A 6 4.57 -8.24 12.90
CA LYS A 6 5.23 -7.14 13.59
C LYS A 6 6.73 -7.25 13.37
N VAL A 7 7.31 -6.21 12.79
CA VAL A 7 8.75 -6.12 12.51
C VAL A 7 9.39 -5.12 13.46
N ILE A 8 10.42 -5.54 14.18
CA ILE A 8 11.27 -4.69 14.99
C ILE A 8 12.71 -4.84 14.49
N VAL A 9 13.33 -3.74 14.09
CA VAL A 9 14.73 -3.67 13.70
C VAL A 9 15.42 -2.63 14.57
N GLN A 10 16.41 -3.04 15.36
CA GLN A 10 17.00 -2.13 16.33
C GLN A 10 18.50 -2.39 16.56
N ASN A 11 19.17 -1.34 17.01
CA ASN A 11 20.53 -1.38 17.56
C ASN A 11 20.61 -0.45 18.78
N ASN A 12 21.82 -0.09 19.22
CA ASN A 12 22.03 0.79 20.37
C ASN A 12 21.57 2.24 20.15
N ARG A 13 21.34 2.68 18.89
CA ARG A 13 21.00 4.08 18.54
C ARG A 13 19.62 4.22 17.91
N LEU A 14 19.17 3.20 17.17
CA LEU A 14 17.97 3.26 16.33
C LEU A 14 17.01 2.14 16.70
N HIS A 15 15.72 2.43 16.61
CA HIS A 15 14.64 1.47 16.78
C HIS A 15 13.56 1.74 15.74
N TYR A 16 13.33 0.76 14.89
CA TYR A 16 12.21 0.73 13.94
C TYR A 16 11.20 -0.30 14.44
N GLU A 17 9.93 0.10 14.46
CA GLU A 17 8.83 -0.79 14.84
C GLU A 17 7.64 -0.50 13.95
N PHE A 18 7.15 -1.52 13.22
CA PHE A 18 6.02 -1.39 12.31
C PHE A 18 5.35 -2.74 12.02
N ASP A 19 4.13 -2.65 11.51
CA ASP A 19 3.29 -3.80 11.16
C ASP A 19 3.21 -3.95 9.64
N ILE A 20 3.42 -5.16 9.13
CA ILE A 20 3.18 -5.56 7.75
C ILE A 20 1.89 -6.37 7.69
N ARG A 21 0.93 -5.90 6.89
CA ARG A 21 -0.45 -6.45 6.86
C ARG A 21 -0.84 -7.05 5.53
N ARG A 22 -0.27 -6.55 4.44
CA ARG A 22 -0.55 -6.99 3.07
C ARG A 22 0.73 -7.42 2.38
N ASN A 23 0.58 -8.16 1.30
CA ASN A 23 1.70 -8.68 0.53
C ASN A 23 2.62 -7.61 -0.06
N ILE A 24 2.15 -6.37 -0.27
CA ILE A 24 2.96 -5.26 -0.75
C ILE A 24 2.75 -4.06 0.18
N THR A 25 3.85 -3.57 0.73
CA THR A 25 3.94 -2.34 1.54
C THR A 25 4.93 -1.40 0.87
N ILE A 26 4.53 -0.17 0.64
CA ILE A 26 5.37 0.87 0.03
C ILE A 26 5.84 1.84 1.10
N ILE A 27 7.14 2.12 1.14
CA ILE A 27 7.71 3.19 1.97
C ILE A 27 8.20 4.29 1.04
N GLN A 28 7.47 5.41 1.05
CA GLN A 28 7.80 6.62 0.29
C GLN A 28 8.29 7.75 1.21
N GLY A 29 8.82 8.80 0.62
CA GLY A 29 9.17 10.03 1.31
C GLY A 29 10.55 10.56 0.95
N ASN A 30 10.83 11.76 1.44
CA ASN A 30 12.03 12.52 1.13
C ASN A 30 13.32 11.83 1.62
N SER A 31 14.46 12.34 1.17
CA SER A 31 15.79 11.93 1.65
C SER A 31 15.91 12.15 3.17
N ALA A 32 16.82 11.43 3.79
CA ALA A 32 17.17 11.57 5.21
C ALA A 32 16.06 11.14 6.22
N THR A 33 15.06 10.38 5.81
CA THR A 33 14.02 9.87 6.72
C THR A 33 14.37 8.53 7.39
N GLY A 34 15.57 7.97 7.12
CA GLY A 34 16.01 6.72 7.72
C GLY A 34 15.71 5.44 6.91
N LYS A 35 15.17 5.56 5.68
CA LYS A 35 14.84 4.41 4.82
C LYS A 35 16.07 3.54 4.47
N THR A 36 17.09 4.16 3.90
CA THR A 36 18.35 3.49 3.55
C THR A 36 19.05 2.93 4.81
N THR A 37 18.91 3.63 5.94
CA THR A 37 19.44 3.13 7.21
C THR A 37 18.77 1.84 7.66
N LEU A 38 17.44 1.73 7.50
CA LEU A 38 16.69 0.50 7.79
C LEU A 38 17.20 -0.67 6.95
N ILE A 39 17.36 -0.47 5.62
CA ILE A 39 17.90 -1.50 4.72
C ILE A 39 19.32 -1.90 5.12
N ASN A 40 20.18 -0.93 5.43
CA ASN A 40 21.55 -1.22 5.85
C ASN A 40 21.60 -2.02 7.15
N MET A 41 20.72 -1.74 8.11
CA MET A 41 20.63 -2.53 9.34
C MET A 41 20.19 -3.97 9.06
N LEU A 42 19.17 -4.16 8.22
CA LEU A 42 18.71 -5.50 7.82
C LEU A 42 19.82 -6.28 7.09
N ARG A 43 20.52 -5.62 6.16
CA ARG A 43 21.66 -6.21 5.44
C ARG A 43 22.81 -6.62 6.40
N GLN A 44 23.11 -5.77 7.38
CA GLN A 44 24.13 -6.10 8.40
C GLN A 44 23.69 -7.29 9.24
N ALA A 45 22.44 -7.34 9.70
CA ALA A 45 21.91 -8.45 10.46
C ALA A 45 21.95 -9.77 9.66
N GLU A 46 21.61 -9.73 8.36
CA GLU A 46 21.64 -10.90 7.48
C GLU A 46 23.06 -11.42 7.23
N ASN A 47 24.03 -10.53 7.02
CA ASN A 47 25.40 -10.89 6.68
C ASN A 47 26.26 -11.26 7.88
N LEU A 48 26.07 -10.61 9.02
CA LEU A 48 26.95 -10.74 10.19
C LEU A 48 26.25 -11.40 11.40
N GLY A 49 24.95 -11.64 11.31
CA GLY A 49 24.19 -12.22 12.43
C GLY A 49 24.34 -11.44 13.73
N ALA A 50 24.65 -12.13 14.81
CA ALA A 50 24.82 -11.53 16.15
C ALA A 50 25.96 -10.48 16.21
N ASP A 51 26.99 -10.63 15.38
CA ASP A 51 28.15 -9.71 15.36
C ASP A 51 27.82 -8.34 14.74
N SER A 52 26.66 -8.23 14.07
CA SER A 52 26.20 -6.95 13.51
C SER A 52 25.85 -5.90 14.55
N GLY A 53 25.52 -6.30 15.77
CA GLY A 53 24.92 -5.44 16.79
C GLY A 53 23.51 -4.95 16.43
N VAL A 54 22.90 -5.54 15.42
CA VAL A 54 21.51 -5.31 14.98
C VAL A 54 20.64 -6.48 15.40
N ASP A 55 19.56 -6.20 16.10
CA ASP A 55 18.54 -7.17 16.48
C ASP A 55 17.32 -7.01 15.56
N VAL A 56 16.92 -8.12 14.92
CA VAL A 56 15.73 -8.19 14.04
C VAL A 56 14.76 -9.18 14.65
N ASN A 57 13.62 -8.68 15.12
CA ASN A 57 12.56 -9.49 15.72
C ASN A 57 11.32 -9.47 14.83
N CYS A 58 10.95 -10.63 14.31
CA CYS A 58 9.75 -10.88 13.54
C CYS A 58 9.41 -12.36 13.62
N ASP A 59 8.13 -12.72 13.47
CA ASP A 59 7.65 -14.11 13.45
C ASP A 59 8.01 -14.86 12.16
N VAL A 60 8.46 -14.16 11.13
CA VAL A 60 8.93 -14.71 9.86
C VAL A 60 10.28 -14.09 9.47
N PRO A 61 11.09 -14.77 8.63
CA PRO A 61 12.37 -14.23 8.20
C PRO A 61 12.23 -12.88 7.48
N CYS A 62 13.10 -11.92 7.83
CA CYS A 62 13.29 -10.67 7.11
C CYS A 62 14.53 -10.79 6.21
N ARG A 63 14.42 -10.52 4.92
CA ARG A 63 15.48 -10.66 3.92
C ARG A 63 15.64 -9.38 3.13
N VAL A 64 16.86 -9.08 2.69
CA VAL A 64 17.12 -8.00 1.74
C VAL A 64 17.34 -8.60 0.36
N LEU A 65 16.60 -8.14 -0.64
CA LEU A 65 16.76 -8.56 -2.04
C LEU A 65 17.37 -7.43 -2.84
N GLU A 66 18.52 -7.70 -3.46
CA GLU A 66 19.26 -6.72 -4.22
C GLU A 66 20.10 -7.34 -5.34
N GLY A 67 20.51 -6.49 -6.29
CA GLY A 67 21.45 -6.87 -7.33
C GLY A 67 20.82 -7.55 -8.54
N ARG A 68 21.69 -7.88 -9.53
CA ARG A 68 21.25 -8.37 -10.85
C ARG A 68 20.68 -9.78 -10.84
N ASN A 69 21.09 -10.60 -9.86
CA ASN A 69 20.67 -11.99 -9.74
C ASN A 69 19.40 -12.15 -8.88
N TRP A 70 18.63 -11.08 -8.72
CA TRP A 70 17.46 -11.02 -7.84
C TRP A 70 16.47 -12.18 -8.08
N LYS A 71 16.29 -12.63 -9.32
CA LYS A 71 15.37 -13.73 -9.65
C LYS A 71 15.76 -15.04 -9.00
N VAL A 72 17.02 -15.44 -9.20
CA VAL A 72 17.55 -16.70 -8.65
C VAL A 72 17.49 -16.67 -7.13
N ILE A 73 17.77 -15.51 -6.53
CA ILE A 73 17.70 -15.32 -5.09
C ILE A 73 16.22 -15.43 -4.64
N LEU A 74 15.30 -14.74 -5.34
CA LEU A 74 13.89 -14.74 -4.99
C LEU A 74 13.26 -16.13 -5.07
N GLU A 75 13.63 -16.95 -6.05
CA GLU A 75 13.18 -18.34 -6.20
C GLU A 75 13.54 -19.23 -5.00
N SER A 76 14.61 -18.88 -4.28
CA SER A 76 15.04 -19.59 -3.07
C SER A 76 14.36 -19.10 -1.78
N ILE A 77 13.60 -17.99 -1.84
CA ILE A 77 12.97 -17.35 -0.68
C ILE A 77 11.47 -17.62 -0.67
N SER A 78 10.97 -18.14 0.45
CA SER A 78 9.54 -18.35 0.66
C SER A 78 9.14 -17.90 2.07
N LYS A 79 7.87 -17.55 2.25
CA LYS A 79 7.26 -17.18 3.55
C LYS A 79 8.07 -16.18 4.36
N SER A 80 8.61 -15.17 3.68
CA SER A 80 9.52 -14.17 4.24
C SER A 80 9.00 -12.76 3.97
N ILE A 81 9.49 -11.78 4.70
CA ILE A 81 9.32 -10.37 4.39
C ILE A 81 10.58 -9.91 3.65
N ILE A 82 10.42 -9.50 2.40
CA ILE A 82 11.49 -9.11 1.50
C ILE A 82 11.55 -7.60 1.42
N PHE A 83 12.67 -7.02 1.81
CA PHE A 83 12.95 -5.59 1.75
C PHE A 83 13.78 -5.27 0.52
N ILE A 84 13.37 -4.24 -0.23
CA ILE A 84 14.04 -3.84 -1.48
C ILE A 84 14.18 -2.31 -1.48
N ASP A 85 15.41 -1.83 -1.70
CA ASP A 85 15.72 -0.40 -1.77
C ASP A 85 15.50 0.17 -3.18
N GLU A 86 15.28 1.49 -3.28
CA GLU A 86 15.03 2.25 -4.52
C GLU A 86 16.20 2.14 -5.55
N GLU A 87 17.39 1.78 -5.11
CA GLU A 87 18.54 1.57 -5.99
C GLU A 87 18.38 0.38 -6.95
N ASN A 88 17.42 -0.51 -6.67
CA ASN A 88 17.18 -1.71 -7.46
C ASN A 88 16.17 -1.47 -8.57
N VAL A 89 16.67 -1.14 -9.76
CA VAL A 89 15.83 -0.80 -10.94
C VAL A 89 14.86 -1.90 -11.37
N PHE A 90 15.08 -3.16 -10.98
CA PHE A 90 14.21 -4.27 -11.33
C PHE A 90 12.81 -4.15 -10.71
N ILE A 91 12.62 -3.37 -9.65
CA ILE A 91 11.30 -3.15 -9.03
C ILE A 91 10.28 -2.50 -9.97
N ASN A 92 10.76 -1.81 -11.03
CA ASN A 92 9.95 -1.13 -12.04
C ASN A 92 9.67 -2.01 -13.29
N THR A 93 9.90 -3.31 -13.21
CA THR A 93 9.72 -4.22 -14.35
C THR A 93 8.50 -5.10 -14.22
N GLU A 94 7.82 -5.37 -15.34
CA GLU A 94 6.71 -6.35 -15.40
C GLU A 94 7.13 -7.74 -14.91
N GLU A 95 8.40 -8.09 -15.13
CA GLU A 95 8.97 -9.34 -14.70
C GLU A 95 9.00 -9.48 -13.18
N PHE A 96 9.38 -8.41 -12.47
CA PHE A 96 9.31 -8.37 -11.01
C PHE A 96 7.86 -8.39 -10.53
N ALA A 97 6.96 -7.64 -11.17
CA ALA A 97 5.54 -7.63 -10.83
C ALA A 97 4.92 -9.03 -10.95
N SER A 98 5.26 -9.77 -12.03
CA SER A 98 4.85 -11.16 -12.19
C SER A 98 5.41 -12.08 -11.11
N ALA A 99 6.68 -11.93 -10.75
CA ALA A 99 7.31 -12.71 -9.69
C ALA A 99 6.65 -12.48 -8.32
N VAL A 100 6.32 -11.22 -8.00
CA VAL A 100 5.60 -10.85 -6.76
C VAL A 100 4.22 -11.51 -6.70
N GLN A 101 3.45 -11.50 -7.80
CA GLN A 101 2.12 -12.08 -7.87
C GLN A 101 2.12 -13.60 -7.65
N ASN A 102 3.17 -14.29 -8.10
CA ASN A 102 3.31 -15.74 -8.00
C ASN A 102 4.04 -16.21 -6.73
N SER A 103 4.34 -15.29 -5.82
CA SER A 103 5.10 -15.55 -4.59
C SER A 103 4.19 -15.62 -3.37
N ASP A 104 4.62 -16.35 -2.35
CA ASP A 104 3.98 -16.39 -1.02
C ASP A 104 4.68 -15.48 0.01
N ASN A 105 5.55 -14.59 -0.46
CA ASN A 105 6.26 -13.62 0.37
C ASN A 105 5.48 -12.31 0.57
N TYR A 106 5.92 -11.51 1.54
CA TYR A 106 5.57 -10.10 1.69
C TYR A 106 6.71 -9.24 1.18
N TYR A 107 6.38 -8.07 0.63
CA TYR A 107 7.34 -7.15 0.04
C TYR A 107 7.23 -5.79 0.69
N VAL A 108 8.35 -5.24 1.14
CA VAL A 108 8.50 -3.86 1.62
C VAL A 108 9.39 -3.14 0.63
N LEU A 109 8.77 -2.34 -0.23
CA LEU A 109 9.44 -1.65 -1.32
C LEU A 109 9.69 -0.19 -0.93
N ILE A 110 10.95 0.19 -0.87
CA ILE A 110 11.37 1.57 -0.65
C ILE A 110 11.53 2.21 -2.02
N THR A 111 10.72 3.23 -2.32
CA THR A 111 10.75 3.89 -3.63
C THR A 111 10.26 5.32 -3.54
N ARG A 112 10.68 6.16 -4.48
CA ARG A 112 10.12 7.49 -4.75
C ARG A 112 9.21 7.49 -5.96
N GLU A 113 9.30 6.43 -6.77
CA GLU A 113 8.55 6.27 -7.99
C GLU A 113 7.26 5.48 -7.75
N ASN A 114 6.32 5.61 -8.68
CA ASN A 114 5.08 4.86 -8.67
C ASN A 114 5.30 3.54 -9.42
N LEU A 115 5.01 2.43 -8.78
CA LEU A 115 5.17 1.09 -9.34
C LEU A 115 3.85 0.66 -9.99
N TYR A 116 3.59 1.11 -11.23
CA TYR A 116 2.29 0.94 -11.89
C TYR A 116 1.91 -0.52 -12.19
N ASP A 117 2.89 -1.40 -12.32
CA ASP A 117 2.68 -2.83 -12.59
C ASP A 117 2.34 -3.64 -11.33
N LEU A 118 2.48 -3.03 -10.14
CA LEU A 118 2.20 -3.66 -8.87
C LEU A 118 0.85 -3.22 -8.29
N PRO A 119 -0.06 -4.17 -7.95
CA PRO A 119 -1.36 -3.86 -7.34
C PRO A 119 -1.22 -3.67 -5.83
N TYR A 120 -0.78 -2.52 -5.36
CA TYR A 120 -0.73 -2.21 -3.95
C TYR A 120 -1.83 -1.25 -3.50
N SER A 121 -2.22 -1.41 -2.25
CA SER A 121 -3.27 -0.59 -1.65
C SER A 121 -2.74 0.78 -1.25
N VAL A 122 -3.59 1.77 -1.38
CA VAL A 122 -3.36 3.12 -0.85
C VAL A 122 -3.11 3.12 0.65
N GLU A 123 -3.78 2.23 1.39
CA GLU A 123 -3.59 2.08 2.83
C GLU A 123 -2.21 1.53 3.20
N GLU A 124 -1.49 0.97 2.24
CA GLU A 124 -0.16 0.38 2.43
C GLU A 124 0.97 1.27 1.89
N ILE A 125 0.70 2.59 1.73
CA ILE A 125 1.71 3.59 1.39
C ILE A 125 2.06 4.38 2.64
N TYR A 126 3.30 4.24 3.07
CA TYR A 126 3.81 4.80 4.32
C TYR A 126 4.97 5.75 4.12
N GLY A 127 5.07 6.72 5.02
CA GLY A 127 6.27 7.50 5.27
C GLY A 127 6.97 7.03 6.54
N LEU A 128 8.23 7.42 6.69
CA LEU A 128 9.00 7.25 7.93
C LEU A 128 9.26 8.62 8.57
N HIS A 129 9.13 8.68 9.89
CA HIS A 129 9.55 9.84 10.67
C HIS A 129 10.09 9.42 12.03
N SER A 130 10.96 10.25 12.59
CA SER A 130 11.42 10.06 13.98
C SER A 130 10.30 10.41 14.95
N SER A 131 9.99 9.50 15.84
CA SER A 131 8.99 9.73 16.89
C SER A 131 9.50 10.73 17.91
N GLY A 132 8.78 11.83 18.12
CA GLY A 132 9.06 12.78 19.19
C GLY A 132 8.80 12.26 20.60
N LYS A 133 8.20 11.07 20.74
CA LYS A 133 7.75 10.52 22.02
C LYS A 133 8.88 10.18 22.99
N TYR A 134 10.11 9.98 22.48
CA TYR A 134 11.27 9.54 23.27
C TYR A 134 12.46 10.46 23.10
N GLN A 135 12.25 11.77 23.01
CA GLN A 135 13.29 12.77 22.74
C GLN A 135 14.44 12.81 23.77
N ASN A 136 14.18 12.35 24.98
CA ASN A 136 15.18 12.31 26.07
C ASN A 136 15.96 11.00 26.15
N THR A 137 15.78 10.07 25.21
CA THR A 137 16.53 8.82 25.16
C THR A 137 17.70 8.93 24.19
N ARG A 138 18.76 8.15 24.43
CA ARG A 138 19.89 8.04 23.48
C ARG A 138 19.48 7.33 22.18
N LYS A 139 18.32 6.63 22.18
CA LYS A 139 17.79 5.83 21.08
C LYS A 139 16.75 6.62 20.32
N VAL A 140 16.89 6.69 19.00
CA VAL A 140 15.92 7.34 18.11
C VAL A 140 14.91 6.30 17.65
N TYR A 141 13.64 6.56 17.91
CA TYR A 141 12.54 5.71 17.50
C TYR A 141 11.98 6.20 16.18
N GLN A 142 11.95 5.32 15.20
CA GLN A 142 11.39 5.55 13.87
C GLN A 142 10.03 4.87 13.77
N GLN A 143 9.04 5.58 13.25
CA GLN A 143 7.68 5.08 13.07
C GLN A 143 7.22 5.24 11.64
N MET A 144 6.43 4.27 11.17
CA MET A 144 5.70 4.37 9.91
C MET A 144 4.39 5.11 10.14
N TYR A 145 4.03 5.98 9.21
CA TYR A 145 2.73 6.64 9.17
C TYR A 145 2.14 6.51 7.76
N ARG A 146 0.84 6.34 7.66
CA ARG A 146 0.15 6.32 6.36
C ARG A 146 0.20 7.70 5.73
N ILE A 147 0.68 7.79 4.50
CA ILE A 147 0.72 9.06 3.74
C ILE A 147 -0.69 9.51 3.43
N TYR A 148 -1.54 8.58 3.00
CA TYR A 148 -2.94 8.81 2.69
C TYR A 148 -3.80 8.30 3.84
N SER A 149 -4.19 9.19 4.77
CA SER A 149 -5.01 8.84 5.93
C SER A 149 -6.26 9.70 6.02
N ASP A 150 -7.34 9.09 6.54
CA ASP A 150 -8.66 9.72 6.66
C ASP A 150 -8.78 10.80 7.76
N LYS A 151 -7.67 11.22 8.38
CA LYS A 151 -7.71 12.01 9.63
C LYS A 151 -8.30 13.41 9.51
N ASN A 152 -8.45 13.99 8.31
CA ASN A 152 -8.94 15.36 8.12
C ASN A 152 -9.99 15.43 7.03
N ILE A 153 -11.08 14.67 7.22
CA ILE A 153 -12.15 14.65 6.21
C ILE A 153 -13.14 15.76 6.48
N LEU A 154 -13.05 16.88 5.75
CA LEU A 154 -14.15 17.84 5.64
C LEU A 154 -15.20 17.31 4.64
N PRO A 155 -16.50 17.44 4.92
CA PRO A 155 -17.52 17.10 3.94
C PRO A 155 -17.37 17.98 2.71
N ILE A 156 -17.34 17.36 1.54
CA ILE A 156 -17.35 18.05 0.25
C ILE A 156 -18.66 17.76 -0.45
N LYS A 157 -19.11 18.71 -1.25
CA LYS A 157 -20.23 18.55 -2.17
C LYS A 157 -19.64 18.45 -3.57
N PRO A 158 -19.52 17.25 -4.17
CA PRO A 158 -19.02 17.13 -5.52
C PRO A 158 -20.03 17.68 -6.53
N GLU A 159 -19.55 18.15 -7.66
CA GLU A 159 -20.37 18.51 -8.81
C GLU A 159 -20.51 17.33 -9.77
N LYS A 160 -19.51 16.44 -9.80
CA LYS A 160 -19.48 15.25 -10.63
C LYS A 160 -18.86 14.08 -9.87
N ILE A 161 -19.37 12.87 -10.12
CA ILE A 161 -18.84 11.61 -9.60
C ILE A 161 -18.29 10.79 -10.76
N ILE A 162 -17.07 10.30 -10.64
CA ILE A 162 -16.45 9.36 -11.58
C ILE A 162 -16.17 8.05 -10.84
N VAL A 163 -16.75 6.96 -11.34
CA VAL A 163 -16.58 5.61 -10.77
C VAL A 163 -15.62 4.83 -11.64
N GLU A 164 -14.61 4.21 -11.06
CA GLU A 164 -13.67 3.37 -11.80
C GLU A 164 -14.35 2.15 -12.43
N ASP A 165 -15.26 1.52 -11.67
CA ASP A 165 -16.00 0.32 -12.09
C ASP A 165 -17.00 0.62 -13.22
N SER A 166 -17.30 -0.40 -14.00
CA SER A 166 -18.27 -0.34 -15.13
C SER A 166 -19.50 -1.21 -14.94
N ASN A 167 -19.57 -1.97 -13.85
CA ASN A 167 -20.63 -2.95 -13.59
C ASN A 167 -21.49 -2.55 -12.36
N SER A 168 -21.77 -3.52 -11.51
CA SER A 168 -22.66 -3.36 -10.36
C SER A 168 -22.24 -2.23 -9.40
N GLY A 169 -20.96 -1.96 -9.27
CA GLY A 169 -20.46 -0.82 -8.49
C GLY A 169 -20.88 0.51 -9.12
N TYR A 170 -20.74 0.65 -10.43
CA TYR A 170 -21.19 1.84 -11.15
C TYR A 170 -22.71 2.03 -11.05
N ASP A 171 -23.51 0.96 -11.28
CA ASP A 171 -24.97 1.02 -11.22
C ASP A 171 -25.47 1.52 -9.85
N PHE A 172 -24.82 1.02 -8.78
CA PHE A 172 -25.13 1.47 -7.41
C PHE A 172 -24.84 2.97 -7.23
N PHE A 173 -23.64 3.43 -7.57
CA PHE A 173 -23.27 4.83 -7.38
C PHE A 173 -24.03 5.77 -8.30
N ARG A 174 -24.37 5.34 -9.51
CA ARG A 174 -25.23 6.06 -10.43
C ARG A 174 -26.61 6.28 -9.83
N SER A 175 -27.26 5.24 -9.30
CA SER A 175 -28.58 5.37 -8.67
C SER A 175 -28.56 6.36 -7.50
N VAL A 176 -27.54 6.26 -6.62
CA VAL A 176 -27.39 7.20 -5.49
C VAL A 176 -27.13 8.63 -5.96
N SER A 177 -26.42 8.82 -7.07
CA SER A 177 -26.12 10.13 -7.64
C SER A 177 -27.35 10.78 -8.27
N GLU A 178 -28.17 9.99 -8.96
CA GLU A 178 -29.44 10.45 -9.55
C GLU A 178 -30.39 10.99 -8.46
N ASP A 179 -30.48 10.33 -7.31
CA ASP A 179 -31.27 10.80 -6.15
C ASP A 179 -30.79 12.15 -5.60
N GLN A 180 -29.54 12.52 -5.86
CA GLN A 180 -28.95 13.79 -5.42
C GLN A 180 -28.81 14.83 -6.55
N ASN A 181 -29.33 14.55 -7.75
CA ASN A 181 -29.14 15.34 -8.97
C ASN A 181 -27.66 15.60 -9.29
N LEU A 182 -26.81 14.59 -9.12
CA LEU A 182 -25.39 14.63 -9.45
C LEU A 182 -25.09 13.83 -10.70
N GLU A 183 -24.22 14.35 -11.55
CA GLU A 183 -23.71 13.61 -12.69
C GLU A 183 -22.77 12.49 -12.22
N CYS A 184 -23.01 11.26 -12.71
CA CYS A 184 -22.18 10.09 -12.42
C CYS A 184 -21.76 9.41 -13.72
N GLU A 185 -20.46 9.21 -13.90
CA GLU A 185 -19.87 8.63 -15.10
C GLU A 185 -18.95 7.46 -14.73
N SER A 186 -18.99 6.37 -15.54
CA SER A 186 -18.05 5.27 -15.39
C SER A 186 -16.76 5.52 -16.17
N ALA A 187 -15.63 5.28 -15.54
CA ALA A 187 -14.33 5.32 -16.19
C ALA A 187 -14.00 4.04 -16.98
N HIS A 188 -14.76 2.97 -16.82
CA HIS A 188 -14.48 1.67 -17.42
C HIS A 188 -13.06 1.16 -17.14
N GLY A 189 -12.59 1.35 -15.91
CA GLY A 189 -11.30 0.89 -15.41
C GLY A 189 -10.28 2.02 -15.17
N LYS A 190 -9.27 1.69 -14.38
CA LYS A 190 -8.29 2.67 -13.86
C LYS A 190 -7.51 3.41 -14.96
N THR A 191 -7.23 2.77 -16.08
CA THR A 191 -6.46 3.37 -17.18
C THR A 191 -7.20 4.55 -17.82
N LYS A 192 -8.52 4.42 -18.00
CA LYS A 192 -9.35 5.48 -18.61
C LYS A 192 -9.76 6.57 -17.62
N LEU A 193 -9.63 6.31 -16.33
CA LEU A 193 -9.96 7.27 -15.28
C LEU A 193 -9.24 8.60 -15.46
N PHE A 194 -7.95 8.56 -15.80
CA PHE A 194 -7.16 9.76 -16.00
C PHE A 194 -7.51 10.54 -17.26
N ASP A 195 -7.87 9.84 -18.33
CA ASP A 195 -8.33 10.46 -19.57
C ASP A 195 -9.65 11.22 -19.37
N LEU A 196 -10.52 10.67 -18.53
CA LEU A 196 -11.76 11.34 -18.13
C LEU A 196 -11.49 12.56 -17.24
N LEU A 197 -10.62 12.42 -16.23
CA LEU A 197 -10.28 13.54 -15.34
C LEU A 197 -9.67 14.73 -16.07
N GLN A 198 -8.92 14.51 -17.14
CA GLN A 198 -8.37 15.59 -17.96
C GLN A 198 -9.43 16.35 -18.78
N LYS A 199 -10.59 15.73 -19.03
CA LYS A 199 -11.68 16.32 -19.83
C LYS A 199 -12.74 17.02 -18.99
N VAL A 200 -12.66 16.90 -17.67
CA VAL A 200 -13.66 17.48 -16.77
C VAL A 200 -13.31 18.93 -16.45
N ASP A 201 -14.24 19.83 -16.72
CA ASP A 201 -14.07 21.29 -16.51
C ASP A 201 -14.25 21.72 -15.06
N THR A 202 -14.80 20.87 -14.18
CA THR A 202 -15.01 21.21 -12.78
C THR A 202 -13.89 20.73 -11.88
N ARG A 203 -13.59 21.51 -10.83
CA ARG A 203 -12.59 21.15 -9.81
C ARG A 203 -13.15 20.31 -8.65
N GLN A 204 -14.47 20.10 -8.61
CA GLN A 204 -15.15 19.37 -7.53
C GLN A 204 -15.61 17.99 -7.99
N VAL A 205 -14.65 17.16 -8.39
CA VAL A 205 -14.91 15.78 -8.81
C VAL A 205 -14.66 14.82 -7.65
N CYS A 206 -15.63 13.94 -7.41
CA CYS A 206 -15.44 12.80 -6.52
C CYS A 206 -15.06 11.56 -7.35
N VAL A 207 -13.91 10.98 -7.10
CA VAL A 207 -13.50 9.72 -7.71
C VAL A 207 -13.78 8.58 -6.76
N ILE A 208 -14.46 7.55 -7.25
CA ILE A 208 -14.73 6.31 -6.52
C ILE A 208 -14.00 5.17 -7.23
N ALA A 209 -13.03 4.57 -6.54
CA ALA A 209 -12.20 3.51 -7.09
C ALA A 209 -11.85 2.46 -6.03
N ASP A 210 -11.45 1.25 -6.47
CA ASP A 210 -10.96 0.23 -5.55
C ASP A 210 -9.60 0.64 -4.94
N GLY A 211 -9.62 1.03 -3.69
CA GLY A 211 -8.42 1.41 -2.94
C GLY A 211 -7.38 0.30 -2.80
N ALA A 212 -7.75 -0.96 -3.06
CA ALA A 212 -6.84 -2.09 -2.95
C ALA A 212 -5.82 -2.15 -4.10
N ALA A 213 -6.10 -1.52 -5.24
CA ALA A 213 -5.26 -1.60 -6.43
C ALA A 213 -4.85 -0.24 -7.04
N ILE A 214 -5.33 0.88 -6.47
CA ILE A 214 -5.09 2.23 -7.03
C ILE A 214 -3.91 2.96 -6.38
N GLY A 215 -3.13 2.29 -5.54
CA GLY A 215 -2.03 2.90 -4.80
C GLY A 215 -1.00 3.60 -5.70
N ALA A 216 -0.65 2.99 -6.82
CA ALA A 216 0.33 3.53 -7.77
C ALA A 216 -0.12 4.86 -8.41
N GLU A 217 -1.40 5.09 -8.55
CA GLU A 217 -1.98 6.27 -9.19
C GLU A 217 -2.15 7.46 -8.24
N MET A 218 -1.93 7.27 -6.94
CA MET A 218 -2.23 8.28 -5.92
C MET A 218 -1.50 9.60 -6.12
N ASN A 219 -0.26 9.58 -6.53
CA ASN A 219 0.49 10.81 -6.80
C ASN A 219 -0.12 11.63 -7.95
N ARG A 220 -0.67 10.94 -8.97
CA ARG A 220 -1.37 11.59 -10.10
C ARG A 220 -2.71 12.16 -9.64
N LEU A 221 -3.41 11.43 -8.79
CA LEU A 221 -4.69 11.85 -8.22
C LEU A 221 -4.55 13.01 -7.21
N SER A 222 -3.40 13.13 -6.55
CA SER A 222 -3.11 14.15 -5.53
C SER A 222 -2.39 15.38 -6.08
N ALA A 223 -2.08 15.42 -7.38
CA ALA A 223 -1.41 16.56 -8.00
C ALA A 223 -2.30 17.82 -8.00
N PRO A 224 -1.74 19.04 -7.84
CA PRO A 224 -2.51 20.29 -7.73
C PRO A 224 -3.42 20.61 -8.91
N ALA A 225 -3.16 20.03 -10.09
CA ALA A 225 -4.00 20.19 -11.28
C ALA A 225 -5.25 19.32 -11.25
N ALA A 226 -5.26 18.27 -10.45
CA ALA A 226 -6.41 17.44 -10.14
C ALA A 226 -6.72 17.66 -8.66
N MET A 227 -7.48 18.72 -8.32
CA MET A 227 -8.01 18.86 -6.97
C MET A 227 -9.10 17.80 -6.76
N ILE A 228 -8.65 16.58 -6.54
CA ILE A 228 -9.50 15.47 -6.14
C ILE A 228 -9.69 15.58 -4.64
N SER A 229 -10.80 16.16 -4.28
CA SER A 229 -11.22 16.12 -2.91
C SER A 229 -11.88 14.78 -2.65
N ARG A 230 -11.07 13.79 -2.25
CA ARG A 230 -11.44 12.51 -1.63
C ARG A 230 -11.81 11.33 -2.49
N TRP A 231 -11.22 10.27 -2.10
CA TRP A 231 -11.60 8.91 -2.44
C TRP A 231 -11.73 8.09 -1.14
N ARG A 232 -12.66 7.15 -1.18
CA ARG A 232 -12.81 6.13 -0.14
C ARG A 232 -12.52 4.78 -0.76
N SER A 233 -11.74 3.95 -0.09
CA SER A 233 -11.72 2.54 -0.40
C SER A 233 -12.99 1.92 0.19
N TRP A 234 -13.87 1.41 -0.67
CA TRP A 234 -14.96 0.56 -0.22
C TRP A 234 -14.43 -0.86 -0.09
N ARG A 235 -14.46 -1.38 1.13
CA ARG A 235 -14.36 -2.83 1.30
C ARG A 235 -15.76 -3.38 1.06
N THR A 236 -15.95 -4.16 0.01
CA THR A 236 -17.07 -5.09 -0.08
C THR A 236 -16.81 -6.17 0.97
N SER A 237 -17.37 -6.01 2.16
CA SER A 237 -17.55 -7.13 3.07
C SER A 237 -18.53 -8.06 2.39
N THR A 238 -18.05 -9.12 1.77
CA THR A 238 -18.90 -10.22 1.30
C THR A 238 -19.69 -10.68 2.51
N PRO A 239 -21.05 -10.61 2.50
CA PRO A 239 -21.82 -11.13 3.60
C PRO A 239 -21.53 -12.62 3.73
N ALA A 240 -21.13 -13.06 4.91
CA ALA A 240 -20.96 -14.45 5.22
C ALA A 240 -22.28 -15.16 4.86
N LYS A 241 -22.22 -16.15 3.96
CA LYS A 241 -23.35 -17.04 3.66
C LYS A 241 -23.74 -17.69 4.99
N SER A 242 -24.88 -17.30 5.55
CA SER A 242 -25.49 -18.00 6.67
C SER A 242 -25.87 -19.40 6.19
N ALA A 243 -25.15 -20.38 6.67
CA ALA A 243 -25.51 -21.78 6.53
C ALA A 243 -26.72 -22.05 7.44
N THR A 244 -27.93 -21.80 6.95
CA THR A 244 -29.14 -22.34 7.54
C THR A 244 -29.41 -23.70 6.94
N GLY A 245 -28.74 -24.72 7.45
CA GLY A 245 -29.14 -26.10 7.28
C GLY A 245 -30.33 -26.37 8.21
N ARG A 246 -31.54 -26.32 7.72
CA ARG A 246 -32.68 -26.97 8.35
C ARG A 246 -32.74 -28.41 7.88
N SER A 247 -32.31 -29.32 8.70
CA SER A 247 -32.73 -30.72 8.67
C SER A 247 -34.15 -30.81 9.21
N SER A 248 -35.12 -31.11 8.36
CA SER A 248 -36.42 -31.62 8.75
C SER A 248 -36.39 -33.12 8.59
N ALA A 249 -36.22 -33.85 9.66
CA ALA A 249 -36.66 -35.24 9.72
C ALA A 249 -38.11 -35.23 10.13
N ALA A 250 -38.96 -35.80 9.29
CA ALA A 250 -40.31 -36.20 9.64
C ALA A 250 -40.33 -37.72 9.73
N THR A 251 -40.86 -38.19 10.84
CA THR A 251 -41.54 -39.45 11.14
C THR A 251 -41.07 -40.72 10.43
#